data_428cd16fb237b82bb1121470427ab31f
#
_entry.id   428cd16fb237b82bb1121470427ab31f
#
_cell.length_a   1.000
_cell.length_b   1.000
_cell.length_c   1.000
_cell.angle_alpha   90.00
_cell.angle_beta   90.00
_cell.angle_gamma   90.00
#
_symmetry.space_group_name_H-M   'P 1'
#
loop_
_entity.id
_entity.type
_entity.pdbx_description
1 polymer ?
#
loop_
_entity_poly.entity_id
_entity_poly.type
_entity_poly.pdbx_seq_one_letter_code
_entity_poly.pdbx_strand_id
1 'polypeptide(L)'
;MDELETLIGYTFKNKSHLETALTHSSMRSQDHYERYEFLGDAVIDLVVAKLLIDAHPNSPEGELSKMRATLVSSNGLSQAGRELGLERFIRAKQGMNQNLVADVVEALCGAVFLDSTFEEAFKFGELLFKDRVKTVSPRDPKTELQELLHQLNKEPPVYELESTEGPDHAPTFSSVVKIEGQVLGRGQGESKKLSQARAAEEALEKLKEVV
;
A
#
# COMPACT_ATOMS: atom_id res chain seq x y z
N MET A 1 -8.18 -17.75 17.11
CA MET A 1 -8.39 -16.36 17.58
C MET A 1 -7.17 -15.88 18.37
N ASP A 2 -6.70 -16.64 19.37
CA ASP A 2 -5.53 -16.26 20.19
C ASP A 2 -4.25 -16.04 19.37
N GLU A 3 -4.05 -16.85 18.30
CA GLU A 3 -2.94 -16.66 17.37
C GLU A 3 -3.01 -15.30 16.66
N LEU A 4 -4.20 -14.90 16.18
CA LEU A 4 -4.38 -13.61 15.52
C LEU A 4 -4.16 -12.45 16.49
N GLU A 5 -4.69 -12.54 17.71
CA GLU A 5 -4.48 -11.52 18.74
C GLU A 5 -3.00 -11.34 19.09
N THR A 6 -2.26 -12.44 19.11
CA THR A 6 -0.78 -12.38 19.26
C THR A 6 -0.13 -11.66 18.08
N LEU A 7 -0.55 -11.93 16.85
CA LEU A 7 -0.02 -11.30 15.65
C LEU A 7 -0.30 -9.80 15.59
N ILE A 8 -1.51 -9.39 15.93
CA ILE A 8 -1.90 -7.96 15.91
C ILE A 8 -1.46 -7.19 17.16
N GLY A 9 -0.95 -7.90 18.18
CA GLY A 9 -0.49 -7.31 19.44
C GLY A 9 -1.61 -6.79 20.35
N TYR A 10 -2.86 -7.24 20.14
CA TYR A 10 -4.02 -6.80 20.90
C TYR A 10 -4.95 -7.95 21.26
N THR A 11 -5.36 -8.04 22.52
CA THR A 11 -6.34 -9.01 23.01
C THR A 11 -7.70 -8.35 23.20
N PHE A 12 -8.70 -8.76 22.43
CA PHE A 12 -10.05 -8.19 22.47
C PHE A 12 -10.76 -8.52 23.78
N LYS A 13 -11.33 -7.48 24.41
CA LYS A 13 -12.24 -7.61 25.56
C LYS A 13 -13.56 -8.23 25.13
N ASN A 14 -14.08 -7.79 23.97
CA ASN A 14 -15.24 -8.37 23.31
C ASN A 14 -14.83 -9.02 21.98
N LYS A 15 -14.79 -10.35 21.96
CA LYS A 15 -14.42 -11.14 20.78
C LYS A 15 -15.34 -10.93 19.58
N SER A 16 -16.57 -10.42 19.79
CA SER A 16 -17.47 -10.17 18.66
C SER A 16 -16.94 -9.09 17.71
N HIS A 17 -16.17 -8.11 18.21
CA HIS A 17 -15.51 -7.10 17.37
C HIS A 17 -14.51 -7.74 16.41
N LEU A 18 -13.69 -8.67 16.91
CA LEU A 18 -12.73 -9.41 16.09
C LEU A 18 -13.42 -10.29 15.04
N GLU A 19 -14.48 -11.00 15.44
CA GLU A 19 -15.24 -11.86 14.53
C GLU A 19 -15.91 -11.07 13.41
N THR A 20 -16.52 -9.94 13.75
CA THR A 20 -17.15 -9.03 12.77
C THR A 20 -16.13 -8.48 11.80
N ALA A 21 -14.98 -7.98 12.28
CA ALA A 21 -13.92 -7.43 11.44
C ALA A 21 -13.33 -8.44 10.44
N LEU A 22 -13.37 -9.74 10.75
CA LEU A 22 -12.90 -10.81 9.88
C LEU A 22 -13.97 -11.36 8.93
N THR A 23 -15.24 -10.96 9.06
CA THR A 23 -16.35 -11.55 8.34
C THR A 23 -16.77 -10.68 7.16
N HIS A 24 -16.57 -11.19 5.95
CA HIS A 24 -17.01 -10.54 4.70
C HIS A 24 -18.54 -10.67 4.52
N SER A 25 -19.16 -9.69 3.90
CA SER A 25 -20.62 -9.66 3.62
C SER A 25 -21.12 -10.87 2.83
N SER A 26 -20.28 -11.54 2.03
CA SER A 26 -20.62 -12.78 1.33
C SER A 26 -21.02 -13.94 2.25
N MET A 27 -20.66 -13.88 3.53
CA MET A 27 -21.05 -14.87 4.54
C MET A 27 -22.54 -14.78 4.92
N ARG A 28 -23.25 -13.73 4.45
CA ARG A 28 -24.65 -13.44 4.76
C ARG A 28 -24.92 -13.29 6.28
N SER A 29 -23.90 -12.84 7.02
CA SER A 29 -24.06 -12.46 8.42
C SER A 29 -24.70 -11.07 8.49
N GLN A 30 -25.48 -10.81 9.53
CA GLN A 30 -25.97 -9.44 9.82
C GLN A 30 -24.80 -8.53 10.24
N ASP A 31 -23.82 -9.13 10.93
CA ASP A 31 -22.60 -8.45 11.35
C ASP A 31 -21.45 -8.83 10.41
N HIS A 32 -20.94 -7.85 9.67
CA HIS A 32 -19.82 -7.96 8.75
C HIS A 32 -18.95 -6.69 8.80
N TYR A 33 -17.76 -6.75 8.23
CA TYR A 33 -16.70 -5.81 8.45
C TYR A 33 -16.94 -4.37 7.96
N GLU A 34 -17.84 -4.11 7.01
CA GLU A 34 -17.96 -2.83 6.29
C GLU A 34 -18.10 -1.59 7.21
N ARG A 35 -18.81 -1.69 8.32
CA ARG A 35 -18.89 -0.57 9.27
C ARG A 35 -17.61 -0.33 10.04
N TYR A 36 -16.84 -1.38 10.27
CA TYR A 36 -15.55 -1.29 10.95
C TYR A 36 -14.47 -0.82 9.99
N GLU A 37 -14.51 -1.24 8.74
CA GLU A 37 -13.72 -0.71 7.62
C GLU A 37 -13.90 0.80 7.51
N PHE A 38 -15.14 1.29 7.41
CA PHE A 38 -15.43 2.73 7.35
C PHE A 38 -14.78 3.53 8.49
N LEU A 39 -14.83 3.00 9.72
CA LEU A 39 -14.21 3.67 10.88
C LEU A 39 -12.69 3.51 10.84
N GLY A 40 -12.22 2.33 10.48
CA GLY A 40 -10.80 1.97 10.46
C GLY A 40 -10.01 2.71 9.42
N ASP A 41 -10.59 3.01 8.25
CA ASP A 41 -10.01 3.88 7.24
C ASP A 41 -9.59 5.23 7.84
N ALA A 42 -10.51 5.91 8.54
CA ALA A 42 -10.22 7.18 9.20
C ALA A 42 -9.15 7.06 10.30
N VAL A 43 -9.17 5.96 11.08
CA VAL A 43 -8.20 5.73 12.15
C VAL A 43 -6.81 5.44 11.57
N ILE A 44 -6.69 4.59 10.55
CA ILE A 44 -5.42 4.28 9.87
C ILE A 44 -4.84 5.53 9.21
N ASP A 45 -5.66 6.33 8.55
CA ASP A 45 -5.24 7.61 7.96
C ASP A 45 -4.57 8.52 9.00
N LEU A 46 -5.19 8.65 10.18
CA LEU A 46 -4.64 9.44 11.28
C LEU A 46 -3.34 8.83 11.83
N VAL A 47 -3.29 7.52 12.01
CA VAL A 47 -2.09 6.81 12.50
C VAL A 47 -0.93 7.00 11.53
N VAL A 48 -1.15 6.74 10.24
CA VAL A 48 -0.10 6.86 9.20
C VAL A 48 0.36 8.31 9.06
N ALA A 49 -0.57 9.28 9.12
CA ALA A 49 -0.21 10.70 9.10
C ALA A 49 0.72 11.07 10.27
N LYS A 50 0.42 10.59 11.49
CA LYS A 50 1.27 10.83 12.68
C LYS A 50 2.65 10.18 12.52
N LEU A 51 2.71 8.93 12.07
CA LEU A 51 3.96 8.22 11.84
C LEU A 51 4.83 8.90 10.77
N LEU A 52 4.21 9.42 9.71
CA LEU A 52 4.92 10.16 8.65
C LEU A 52 5.49 11.49 9.15
N ILE A 53 4.75 12.25 9.95
CA ILE A 53 5.25 13.49 10.57
C ILE A 53 6.49 13.20 11.44
N ASP A 54 6.45 12.12 12.22
CA ASP A 54 7.58 11.73 13.07
C ASP A 54 8.79 11.25 12.26
N ALA A 55 8.56 10.48 11.20
CA ALA A 55 9.63 9.95 10.36
C ALA A 55 10.24 10.98 9.39
N HIS A 56 9.45 11.98 8.98
CA HIS A 56 9.82 12.99 7.98
C HIS A 56 9.57 14.43 8.48
N PRO A 57 10.27 14.88 9.54
CA PRO A 57 9.98 16.16 10.21
C PRO A 57 10.14 17.40 9.34
N ASN A 58 10.89 17.29 8.22
CA ASN A 58 11.17 18.39 7.31
C ASN A 58 10.41 18.31 5.97
N SER A 59 9.62 17.27 5.75
CA SER A 59 8.86 17.12 4.49
C SER A 59 7.66 18.08 4.46
N PRO A 60 7.43 18.76 3.33
CA PRO A 60 6.24 19.59 3.14
C PRO A 60 4.96 18.75 3.08
N GLU A 61 3.82 19.39 3.35
CA GLU A 61 2.50 18.75 3.40
C GLU A 61 2.21 17.91 2.13
N GLY A 62 2.50 18.45 0.94
CA GLY A 62 2.23 17.75 -0.32
C GLY A 62 3.01 16.42 -0.47
N GLU A 63 4.21 16.32 0.09
CA GLU A 63 4.98 15.06 0.13
C GLU A 63 4.38 14.08 1.15
N LEU A 64 4.06 14.57 2.35
CA LEU A 64 3.42 13.76 3.39
C LEU A 64 2.09 13.17 2.90
N SER A 65 1.29 13.97 2.20
CA SER A 65 0.01 13.52 1.60
C SER A 65 0.21 12.45 0.53
N LYS A 66 1.21 12.57 -0.34
CA LYS A 66 1.54 11.54 -1.35
C LYS A 66 2.02 10.24 -0.69
N MET A 67 2.91 10.33 0.30
CA MET A 67 3.39 9.17 1.05
C MET A 67 2.26 8.45 1.78
N ARG A 68 1.37 9.20 2.45
CA ARG A 68 0.19 8.63 3.08
C ARG A 68 -0.67 7.91 2.06
N ALA A 69 -1.07 8.56 0.97
CA ALA A 69 -1.89 7.95 -0.08
C ALA A 69 -1.28 6.65 -0.65
N THR A 70 0.04 6.54 -0.71
CA THR A 70 0.73 5.31 -1.11
C THR A 70 0.57 4.21 -0.07
N LEU A 71 0.79 4.51 1.21
CA LEU A 71 0.75 3.55 2.31
C LEU A 71 -0.66 3.03 2.59
N VAL A 72 -1.67 3.90 2.56
CA VAL A 72 -3.08 3.55 2.82
C VAL A 72 -3.86 3.16 1.56
N SER A 73 -3.20 3.08 0.40
CA SER A 73 -3.84 2.50 -0.79
C SER A 73 -4.22 1.04 -0.56
N SER A 74 -5.22 0.52 -1.30
CA SER A 74 -5.58 -0.92 -1.25
C SER A 74 -4.36 -1.83 -1.46
N ASN A 75 -3.38 -1.41 -2.27
CA ASN A 75 -2.13 -2.16 -2.44
C ASN A 75 -1.26 -2.10 -1.18
N GLY A 76 -1.06 -0.94 -0.61
CA GLY A 76 -0.24 -0.73 0.60
C GLY A 76 -0.80 -1.49 1.81
N LEU A 77 -2.11 -1.36 2.05
CA LEU A 77 -2.82 -2.07 3.12
C LEU A 77 -2.81 -3.59 2.92
N SER A 78 -3.10 -4.06 1.70
CA SER A 78 -3.06 -5.50 1.39
C SER A 78 -1.69 -6.10 1.57
N GLN A 79 -0.64 -5.39 1.16
CA GLN A 79 0.72 -5.85 1.37
C GLN A 79 1.05 -5.94 2.87
N ALA A 80 0.67 -4.93 3.67
CA ALA A 80 0.87 -4.96 5.12
C ALA A 80 0.11 -6.12 5.79
N GLY A 81 -1.15 -6.33 5.38
CA GLY A 81 -1.96 -7.44 5.90
C GLY A 81 -1.43 -8.82 5.53
N ARG A 82 -0.90 -9.00 4.31
CA ARG A 82 -0.28 -10.26 3.87
C ARG A 82 1.01 -10.56 4.61
N GLU A 83 1.88 -9.59 4.80
CA GLU A 83 3.11 -9.74 5.56
C GLU A 83 2.84 -10.15 7.02
N LEU A 84 1.74 -9.66 7.58
CA LEU A 84 1.26 -10.08 8.91
C LEU A 84 0.55 -11.46 8.87
N GLY A 85 0.26 -12.02 7.69
CA GLY A 85 -0.41 -13.31 7.51
C GLY A 85 -1.90 -13.28 7.84
N LEU A 86 -2.59 -12.16 7.64
CA LEU A 86 -4.01 -11.99 7.96
C LEU A 86 -4.94 -12.83 7.08
N GLU A 87 -4.56 -13.15 5.85
CA GLU A 87 -5.40 -13.84 4.86
C GLU A 87 -6.04 -15.13 5.40
N ARG A 88 -5.30 -15.90 6.20
CA ARG A 88 -5.75 -17.18 6.76
C ARG A 88 -6.86 -17.07 7.81
N PHE A 89 -7.13 -15.87 8.30
CA PHE A 89 -8.17 -15.61 9.31
C PHE A 89 -9.44 -15.03 8.70
N ILE A 90 -9.41 -14.59 7.45
CA ILE A 90 -10.53 -13.92 6.78
C ILE A 90 -11.62 -14.95 6.45
N ARG A 91 -12.86 -14.63 6.80
CA ARG A 91 -14.05 -15.45 6.54
C ARG A 91 -14.79 -14.89 5.33
N ALA A 92 -14.62 -15.51 4.16
CA ALA A 92 -15.31 -15.13 2.92
C ALA A 92 -15.70 -16.38 2.11
N LYS A 93 -16.84 -16.31 1.40
CA LYS A 93 -17.26 -17.36 0.45
C LYS A 93 -16.64 -17.19 -0.94
N GLN A 94 -16.24 -15.97 -1.27
CA GLN A 94 -15.54 -15.68 -2.52
C GLN A 94 -14.03 -15.80 -2.31
N GLY A 95 -13.29 -16.02 -3.40
CA GLY A 95 -11.84 -16.11 -3.35
C GLY A 95 -11.20 -14.81 -2.82
N MET A 96 -10.03 -14.95 -2.21
CA MET A 96 -9.25 -13.80 -1.74
C MET A 96 -8.86 -12.91 -2.91
N ASN A 97 -9.14 -11.63 -2.78
CA ASN A 97 -8.63 -10.60 -3.66
C ASN A 97 -7.85 -9.54 -2.86
N GLN A 98 -7.18 -8.67 -3.55
CA GLN A 98 -6.35 -7.64 -2.93
C GLN A 98 -7.16 -6.69 -2.05
N ASN A 99 -8.34 -6.26 -2.51
CA ASN A 99 -9.18 -5.33 -1.79
C ASN A 99 -9.67 -5.92 -0.47
N LEU A 100 -10.09 -7.20 -0.46
CA LEU A 100 -10.59 -7.87 0.74
C LEU A 100 -9.57 -7.88 1.90
N VAL A 101 -8.27 -8.04 1.59
CA VAL A 101 -7.23 -7.98 2.63
C VAL A 101 -7.07 -6.55 3.15
N ALA A 102 -7.12 -5.55 2.26
CA ALA A 102 -7.08 -4.15 2.65
C ALA A 102 -8.26 -3.79 3.56
N ASP A 103 -9.49 -4.12 3.14
CA ASP A 103 -10.72 -3.85 3.87
C ASP A 103 -10.68 -4.46 5.29
N VAL A 104 -10.14 -5.68 5.42
CA VAL A 104 -9.99 -6.36 6.73
C VAL A 104 -8.92 -5.70 7.59
N VAL A 105 -7.84 -5.18 7.03
CA VAL A 105 -6.83 -4.40 7.80
C VAL A 105 -7.48 -3.17 8.40
N GLU A 106 -8.25 -2.42 7.63
CA GLU A 106 -9.03 -1.27 8.11
C GLU A 106 -10.03 -1.70 9.18
N ALA A 107 -10.81 -2.73 8.89
CA ALA A 107 -11.81 -3.23 9.82
C ALA A 107 -11.22 -3.69 11.16
N LEU A 108 -10.05 -4.33 11.15
CA LEU A 108 -9.34 -4.69 12.39
C LEU A 108 -8.89 -3.47 13.17
N CYS A 109 -8.40 -2.43 12.49
CA CYS A 109 -8.04 -1.17 13.14
C CYS A 109 -9.26 -0.50 13.78
N GLY A 110 -10.39 -0.44 13.07
CA GLY A 110 -11.66 0.04 13.61
C GLY A 110 -12.17 -0.79 14.77
N ALA A 111 -12.03 -2.12 14.70
CA ALA A 111 -12.43 -3.03 15.78
C ALA A 111 -11.60 -2.83 17.06
N VAL A 112 -10.27 -2.69 16.94
CA VAL A 112 -9.40 -2.39 18.07
C VAL A 112 -9.77 -1.06 18.70
N PHE A 113 -10.02 -0.03 17.89
CA PHE A 113 -10.45 1.28 18.37
C PHE A 113 -11.78 1.23 19.13
N LEU A 114 -12.78 0.48 18.64
CA LEU A 114 -14.07 0.34 19.29
C LEU A 114 -14.03 -0.47 20.59
N ASP A 115 -13.14 -1.47 20.65
CA ASP A 115 -12.98 -2.32 21.86
C ASP A 115 -12.12 -1.67 22.95
N SER A 116 -11.33 -0.63 22.59
CA SER A 116 -10.37 -0.02 23.52
C SER A 116 -10.24 1.49 23.37
N THR A 117 -9.08 1.96 22.93
CA THR A 117 -8.72 3.37 22.80
C THR A 117 -7.95 3.61 21.49
N PHE A 118 -7.77 4.88 21.14
CA PHE A 118 -6.94 5.26 20.00
C PHE A 118 -5.49 4.80 20.17
N GLU A 119 -4.95 4.80 21.39
CA GLU A 119 -3.57 4.38 21.65
C GLU A 119 -3.35 2.91 21.28
N GLU A 120 -4.32 2.03 21.54
CA GLU A 120 -4.22 0.62 21.14
C GLU A 120 -4.36 0.45 19.60
N ALA A 121 -5.27 1.19 18.97
CA ALA A 121 -5.36 1.24 17.52
C ALA A 121 -4.08 1.80 16.87
N PHE A 122 -3.46 2.82 17.52
CA PHE A 122 -2.18 3.37 17.08
C PHE A 122 -1.06 2.33 17.11
N LYS A 123 -0.96 1.54 18.19
CA LYS A 123 0.03 0.45 18.29
C LYS A 123 -0.14 -0.60 17.18
N PHE A 124 -1.38 -0.95 16.86
CA PHE A 124 -1.65 -1.85 15.74
C PHE A 124 -1.24 -1.23 14.39
N GLY A 125 -1.58 0.02 14.13
CA GLY A 125 -1.12 0.71 12.92
C GLY A 125 0.41 0.90 12.87
N GLU A 126 1.04 1.20 14.01
CA GLU A 126 2.50 1.26 14.11
C GLU A 126 3.15 -0.09 13.77
N LEU A 127 2.60 -1.21 14.24
CA LEU A 127 3.06 -2.56 13.88
C LEU A 127 3.07 -2.77 12.36
N LEU A 128 2.06 -2.26 11.65
CA LEU A 128 1.92 -2.41 10.21
C LEU A 128 2.85 -1.47 9.41
N PHE A 129 3.07 -0.24 9.89
CA PHE A 129 3.61 0.84 9.06
C PHE A 129 4.93 1.43 9.52
N LYS A 130 5.44 1.16 10.75
CA LYS A 130 6.64 1.80 11.32
C LYS A 130 7.90 1.73 10.45
N ASP A 131 8.09 0.64 9.71
CA ASP A 131 9.24 0.49 8.83
C ASP A 131 8.94 0.99 7.41
N ARG A 132 7.69 0.88 6.98
CA ARG A 132 7.22 1.37 5.69
C ARG A 132 7.25 2.89 5.58
N VAL A 133 6.91 3.61 6.66
CA VAL A 133 6.97 5.08 6.69
C VAL A 133 8.38 5.61 6.51
N LYS A 134 9.42 4.85 6.89
CA LYS A 134 10.83 5.25 6.71
C LYS A 134 11.33 5.09 5.28
N THR A 135 10.72 4.19 4.52
CA THR A 135 11.17 3.80 3.17
C THR A 135 10.27 4.32 2.05
N VAL A 136 9.05 4.76 2.39
CA VAL A 136 8.13 5.32 1.39
C VAL A 136 8.69 6.61 0.80
N SER A 137 8.61 6.74 -0.53
CA SER A 137 8.99 7.96 -1.23
C SER A 137 7.74 8.74 -1.67
N PRO A 138 7.75 10.08 -1.52
CA PRO A 138 6.67 10.92 -2.03
C PRO A 138 6.71 11.06 -3.55
N ARG A 139 7.79 10.60 -4.18
CA ARG A 139 8.06 10.80 -5.59
C ARG A 139 7.56 9.61 -6.40
N ASP A 140 6.69 9.90 -7.37
CA ASP A 140 6.39 8.97 -8.46
C ASP A 140 7.60 9.00 -9.42
N PRO A 141 8.29 7.87 -9.64
CA PRO A 141 9.47 7.83 -10.51
C PRO A 141 9.24 8.39 -11.91
N LYS A 142 8.03 8.23 -12.45
CA LYS A 142 7.66 8.76 -13.76
C LYS A 142 7.61 10.30 -13.76
N THR A 143 7.05 10.87 -12.71
CA THR A 143 6.99 12.33 -12.51
C THR A 143 8.39 12.88 -12.26
N GLU A 144 9.20 12.22 -11.42
CA GLU A 144 10.58 12.64 -11.14
C GLU A 144 11.43 12.61 -12.42
N LEU A 145 11.30 11.55 -13.23
CA LEU A 145 12.01 11.47 -14.51
C LEU A 145 11.59 12.58 -15.47
N GLN A 146 10.30 12.87 -15.56
CA GLN A 146 9.79 13.95 -16.40
C GLN A 146 10.31 15.32 -15.95
N GLU A 147 10.30 15.60 -14.65
CA GLU A 147 10.82 16.85 -14.08
C GLU A 147 12.33 16.99 -14.33
N LEU A 148 13.11 15.93 -14.13
CA LEU A 148 14.54 15.92 -14.39
C LEU A 148 14.85 16.18 -15.87
N LEU A 149 14.14 15.51 -16.79
CA LEU A 149 14.33 15.73 -18.23
C LEU A 149 13.97 17.15 -18.65
N HIS A 150 12.91 17.70 -18.07
CA HIS A 150 12.55 19.11 -18.31
C HIS A 150 13.66 20.07 -17.82
N GLN A 151 14.25 19.83 -16.64
CA GLN A 151 15.39 20.62 -16.14
C GLN A 151 16.62 20.50 -17.04
N LEU A 152 16.84 19.33 -17.66
CA LEU A 152 17.92 19.09 -18.60
C LEU A 152 17.61 19.54 -20.03
N ASN A 153 16.47 20.20 -20.27
CA ASN A 153 15.97 20.59 -21.60
C ASN A 153 15.91 19.42 -22.61
N LYS A 154 15.55 18.22 -22.13
CA LYS A 154 15.37 17.02 -22.93
C LYS A 154 13.89 16.74 -23.21
N GLU A 155 13.63 15.91 -24.25
CA GLU A 155 12.28 15.50 -24.59
C GLU A 155 11.61 14.69 -23.44
N PRO A 156 10.27 14.73 -23.32
CA PRO A 156 9.54 13.93 -22.34
C PRO A 156 9.80 12.42 -22.53
N PRO A 157 9.75 11.62 -21.43
CA PRO A 157 9.98 10.20 -21.53
C PRO A 157 8.81 9.49 -22.24
N VAL A 158 9.13 8.56 -23.14
CA VAL A 158 8.15 7.71 -23.84
C VAL A 158 8.21 6.30 -23.25
N TYR A 159 7.04 5.78 -22.82
CA TYR A 159 6.93 4.45 -22.24
C TYR A 159 6.31 3.49 -23.24
N GLU A 160 6.95 2.35 -23.46
CA GLU A 160 6.46 1.28 -24.32
C GLU A 160 6.39 -0.03 -23.55
N LEU A 161 5.33 -0.81 -23.81
CA LEU A 161 5.21 -2.18 -23.31
C LEU A 161 5.98 -3.11 -24.25
N GLU A 162 7.01 -3.81 -23.74
CA GLU A 162 7.79 -4.77 -24.52
C GLU A 162 7.12 -6.15 -24.57
N SER A 163 6.67 -6.67 -23.42
CA SER A 163 6.01 -7.98 -23.35
C SER A 163 5.00 -8.05 -22.20
N THR A 164 4.13 -9.06 -22.31
CA THR A 164 3.29 -9.53 -21.20
C THR A 164 3.44 -11.03 -21.14
N GLU A 165 3.92 -11.55 -20.03
CA GLU A 165 4.24 -12.95 -19.82
C GLU A 165 3.50 -13.49 -18.59
N GLY A 166 3.38 -14.82 -18.49
CA GLY A 166 2.72 -15.49 -17.36
C GLY A 166 1.23 -15.79 -17.62
N PRO A 167 0.58 -16.48 -16.68
CA PRO A 167 -0.82 -16.86 -16.81
C PRO A 167 -1.75 -15.64 -16.65
N ASP A 168 -2.96 -15.70 -17.20
CA ASP A 168 -3.95 -14.60 -17.19
C ASP A 168 -4.28 -14.06 -15.78
N HIS A 169 -4.15 -14.89 -14.75
CA HIS A 169 -4.43 -14.52 -13.36
C HIS A 169 -3.21 -13.94 -12.62
N ALA A 170 -2.02 -14.00 -13.24
CA ALA A 170 -0.78 -13.43 -12.68
C ALA A 170 0.16 -12.98 -13.82
N PRO A 171 -0.25 -12.01 -14.65
CA PRO A 171 0.58 -11.51 -15.76
C PRO A 171 1.77 -10.70 -15.22
N THR A 172 2.91 -10.84 -15.86
CA THR A 172 4.08 -9.98 -15.67
C THR A 172 4.23 -9.08 -16.89
N PHE A 173 4.19 -7.79 -16.67
CA PHE A 173 4.38 -6.76 -17.71
C PHE A 173 5.83 -6.32 -17.72
N SER A 174 6.43 -6.24 -18.92
CA SER A 174 7.77 -5.66 -19.13
C SER A 174 7.62 -4.37 -19.91
N SER A 175 8.14 -3.28 -19.39
CA SER A 175 8.09 -1.97 -20.03
C SER A 175 9.48 -1.35 -20.15
N VAL A 176 9.66 -0.52 -21.17
CA VAL A 176 10.85 0.32 -21.33
C VAL A 176 10.46 1.79 -21.31
N VAL A 177 11.41 2.63 -20.89
CA VAL A 177 11.35 4.06 -21.08
C VAL A 177 12.41 4.51 -22.06
N LYS A 178 12.00 5.30 -23.04
CA LYS A 178 12.86 5.88 -24.08
C LYS A 178 12.96 7.39 -23.87
N ILE A 179 14.15 7.91 -24.09
CA ILE A 179 14.44 9.34 -24.11
C ILE A 179 15.21 9.61 -25.41
N GLU A 180 14.71 10.56 -26.20
CA GLU A 180 15.29 10.87 -27.53
C GLU A 180 15.46 9.62 -28.42
N GLY A 181 14.50 8.68 -28.32
CA GLY A 181 14.48 7.43 -29.09
C GLY A 181 15.39 6.30 -28.55
N GLN A 182 16.19 6.55 -27.53
CA GLN A 182 17.06 5.54 -26.89
C GLN A 182 16.43 4.97 -25.64
N VAL A 183 16.51 3.63 -25.45
CA VAL A 183 16.07 2.97 -24.23
C VAL A 183 17.02 3.31 -23.10
N LEU A 184 16.50 4.01 -22.09
CA LEU A 184 17.28 4.40 -20.92
C LEU A 184 17.00 3.50 -19.72
N GLY A 185 15.77 2.99 -19.56
CA GLY A 185 15.41 2.11 -18.45
C GLY A 185 14.42 1.02 -18.85
N ARG A 186 14.44 -0.08 -18.09
CA ARG A 186 13.56 -1.25 -18.23
C ARG A 186 12.93 -1.56 -16.88
N GLY A 187 11.70 -2.08 -16.87
CA GLY A 187 11.03 -2.47 -15.64
C GLY A 187 10.04 -3.58 -15.86
N GLN A 188 9.90 -4.43 -14.87
CA GLN A 188 8.90 -5.51 -14.84
C GLN A 188 7.99 -5.35 -13.65
N GLY A 189 6.73 -5.75 -13.77
CA GLY A 189 5.77 -5.67 -12.66
C GLY A 189 4.45 -6.34 -12.96
N GLU A 190 3.66 -6.54 -11.94
CA GLU A 190 2.33 -7.17 -12.00
C GLU A 190 1.26 -6.29 -12.70
N SER A 191 1.61 -5.06 -13.05
CA SER A 191 0.78 -4.15 -13.84
C SER A 191 1.64 -3.30 -14.77
N LYS A 192 1.03 -2.79 -15.85
CA LYS A 192 1.68 -1.83 -16.76
C LYS A 192 2.19 -0.59 -16.01
N LYS A 193 1.42 -0.11 -15.03
CA LYS A 193 1.82 1.05 -14.20
C LYS A 193 3.09 0.77 -13.41
N LEU A 194 3.17 -0.40 -12.77
CA LEU A 194 4.33 -0.78 -11.96
C LEU A 194 5.56 -1.03 -12.83
N SER A 195 5.43 -1.72 -13.98
CA SER A 195 6.55 -1.94 -14.89
C SER A 195 7.12 -0.63 -15.44
N GLN A 196 6.25 0.33 -15.78
CA GLN A 196 6.67 1.66 -16.23
C GLN A 196 7.33 2.49 -15.10
N ALA A 197 6.85 2.39 -13.86
CA ALA A 197 7.49 3.07 -12.72
C ALA A 197 8.90 2.55 -12.49
N ARG A 198 9.10 1.22 -12.50
CA ARG A 198 10.44 0.60 -12.39
C ARG A 198 11.37 0.95 -13.56
N ALA A 199 10.83 1.06 -14.77
CA ALA A 199 11.61 1.54 -15.91
C ALA A 199 12.07 2.99 -15.71
N ALA A 200 11.23 3.84 -15.12
CA ALA A 200 11.60 5.21 -14.77
C ALA A 200 12.65 5.27 -13.66
N GLU A 201 12.57 4.40 -12.64
CA GLU A 201 13.58 4.29 -11.56
C GLU A 201 14.96 3.98 -12.14
N GLU A 202 15.08 2.95 -12.99
CA GLU A 202 16.36 2.61 -13.64
C GLU A 202 16.89 3.76 -14.51
N ALA A 203 16.01 4.46 -15.22
CA ALA A 203 16.42 5.62 -16.03
C ALA A 203 16.93 6.77 -15.17
N LEU A 204 16.28 7.03 -14.02
CA LEU A 204 16.73 8.06 -13.05
C LEU A 204 18.09 7.74 -12.46
N GLU A 205 18.34 6.48 -12.09
CA GLU A 205 19.65 6.04 -11.59
C GLU A 205 20.75 6.32 -12.62
N LYS A 206 20.56 5.89 -13.87
CA LYS A 206 21.52 6.12 -14.95
C LYS A 206 21.77 7.60 -15.23
N LEU A 207 20.73 8.43 -15.16
CA LEU A 207 20.90 9.88 -15.37
C LEU A 207 21.64 10.54 -14.21
N LYS A 208 21.47 10.07 -12.97
CA LYS A 208 22.17 10.59 -11.79
C LYS A 208 23.67 10.22 -11.76
N GLU A 209 24.06 9.12 -12.42
CA GLU A 209 25.48 8.72 -12.57
C GLU A 209 26.24 9.55 -13.61
N VAL A 210 25.53 10.24 -14.50
CA VAL A 210 26.12 11.00 -15.62
C VAL A 210 26.16 12.51 -15.35
N VAL A 211 25.44 12.99 -14.33
CA VAL A 211 25.38 14.39 -13.91
C VAL A 211 26.22 14.61 -12.67
#